data_fca95842bcc6b5fcb71ef892e5a41c3e
#
_entry.id   fca95842bcc6b5fcb71ef892e5a41c3e
#
_cell.length_a   1.000
_cell.length_b   1.000
_cell.length_c   1.000
_cell.angle_alpha   90.00
_cell.angle_beta   90.00
_cell.angle_gamma   90.00
#
_symmetry.space_group_name_H-M   'P 1'
#
loop_
_entity.id
_entity.type
_entity.pdbx_description
1 polymer ?
#
loop_
_entity_poly.entity_id
_entity_poly.type
_entity_poly.pdbx_seq_one_letter_code
_entity_poly.pdbx_strand_id
1 'polypeptide(L)'
;PVPSPFADIYESVLKENPDGKLSKAWVHRVLKSLIETKLIRVEGQSTHRKRYVVDVNTVMTGLEQLKTNRIGEIDKQMSTLQTDLDDIIKLDCGILAQQLVTALTGKKQTPTTRIVRGVDELDTVLKYNITSVAKKGDVIRATVLWITPLLKGGEDRMMKFIDAAKNGAEVRYLVTIDILGAQEMVDRDMDSKKMKGIVQGIYKMREAGLKFDVRVFPGMRTYSQVSLNNQSTALVITENPLTATWFTREFNPDLIDNAVVSFDNHWESAKSLFELTKEDFAAMGAGGGPLAKMLLGE
;
A
#
# COMPACT_ATOMS: atom_id res chain seq x y z
N PRO A 1 28.34 49.25 2.63
CA PRO A 1 27.01 49.51 3.21
C PRO A 1 27.10 50.71 4.17
N VAL A 2 26.24 51.73 3.96
CA VAL A 2 26.17 52.89 4.83
C VAL A 2 25.09 52.64 5.88
N PRO A 3 25.44 52.58 7.19
CA PRO A 3 24.42 52.40 8.21
C PRO A 3 23.53 53.64 8.32
N SER A 4 22.24 53.46 8.09
CA SER A 4 21.26 54.58 8.07
C SER A 4 20.44 54.60 9.37
N PRO A 5 20.29 55.74 10.05
CA PRO A 5 19.38 55.89 11.17
C PRO A 5 17.92 55.88 10.67
N PHE A 6 16.96 55.59 11.55
CA PHE A 6 15.54 55.55 11.22
C PHE A 6 15.02 56.88 10.58
N ALA A 7 15.50 58.03 11.04
CA ALA A 7 15.08 59.33 10.55
C ALA A 7 15.35 59.47 9.03
N ASP A 8 16.56 59.13 8.60
CA ASP A 8 16.99 59.23 7.20
C ASP A 8 16.20 58.28 6.30
N ILE A 9 15.93 57.06 6.81
CA ILE A 9 15.10 56.07 6.08
C ILE A 9 13.67 56.58 5.92
N TYR A 10 13.09 57.14 7.00
CA TYR A 10 11.73 57.70 6.96
C TYR A 10 11.61 58.85 6.00
N GLU A 11 12.59 59.81 6.02
CA GLU A 11 12.64 60.92 5.08
C GLU A 11 12.78 60.49 3.63
N SER A 12 13.63 59.47 3.37
CA SER A 12 13.78 58.89 1.99
C SER A 12 12.50 58.27 1.52
N VAL A 13 11.82 57.50 2.36
CA VAL A 13 10.52 56.81 2.02
C VAL A 13 9.45 57.88 1.71
N LEU A 14 9.42 59.00 2.45
CA LEU A 14 8.49 60.10 2.20
C LEU A 14 8.77 60.82 0.88
N LYS A 15 10.06 61.01 0.52
CA LYS A 15 10.47 61.64 -0.74
C LYS A 15 10.07 60.79 -1.96
N GLU A 16 10.19 59.46 -1.84
CA GLU A 16 9.85 58.53 -2.91
C GLU A 16 8.33 58.31 -3.06
N ASN A 17 7.55 58.59 -1.99
CA ASN A 17 6.10 58.42 -1.96
C ASN A 17 5.38 59.68 -1.44
N PRO A 18 5.41 60.81 -2.18
CA PRO A 18 4.86 62.07 -1.74
C PRO A 18 3.34 62.05 -1.49
N ASP A 19 2.60 61.20 -2.23
CA ASP A 19 1.15 61.03 -2.10
C ASP A 19 0.76 59.95 -1.08
N GLY A 20 1.72 59.20 -0.57
CA GLY A 20 1.51 58.11 0.38
C GLY A 20 1.40 58.62 1.83
N LYS A 21 0.25 58.40 2.47
CA LYS A 21 0.06 58.64 3.92
C LYS A 21 0.79 57.60 4.78
N LEU A 22 2.12 57.48 4.61
CA LEU A 22 2.94 56.53 5.35
C LEU A 22 3.26 57.03 6.74
N SER A 23 2.78 56.39 7.77
CA SER A 23 3.06 56.75 9.15
C SER A 23 4.39 56.16 9.62
N LYS A 24 5.04 56.86 10.59
CA LYS A 24 6.25 56.31 11.27
C LYS A 24 6.03 54.89 11.79
N ALA A 25 4.84 54.61 12.32
CA ALA A 25 4.48 53.30 12.85
C ALA A 25 4.45 52.23 11.75
N TRP A 26 4.06 52.57 10.52
CA TRP A 26 4.08 51.64 9.38
C TRP A 26 5.53 51.34 8.98
N VAL A 27 6.39 52.34 8.84
CA VAL A 27 7.80 52.14 8.50
C VAL A 27 8.50 51.30 9.58
N HIS A 28 8.22 51.52 10.85
CA HIS A 28 8.74 50.66 11.92
C HIS A 28 8.29 49.20 11.78
N ARG A 29 7.03 48.92 11.43
CA ARG A 29 6.54 47.55 11.22
C ARG A 29 7.26 46.87 10.06
N VAL A 30 7.42 47.58 8.95
CA VAL A 30 8.15 47.05 7.78
C VAL A 30 9.61 46.75 8.13
N LEU A 31 10.31 47.70 8.77
CA LEU A 31 11.68 47.48 9.21
C LEU A 31 11.80 46.30 10.20
N LYS A 32 10.84 46.15 11.10
CA LYS A 32 10.79 45.01 12.02
C LYS A 32 10.64 43.69 11.25
N SER A 33 9.73 43.63 10.29
CA SER A 33 9.54 42.45 9.43
C SER A 33 10.81 42.12 8.62
N LEU A 34 11.49 43.13 8.07
CA LEU A 34 12.75 42.96 7.34
C LEU A 34 13.89 42.46 8.23
N ILE A 35 13.91 42.84 9.52
CA ILE A 35 14.85 42.30 10.50
C ILE A 35 14.54 40.87 10.84
N GLU A 36 13.26 40.54 11.09
CA GLU A 36 12.80 39.20 11.40
C GLU A 36 13.11 38.20 10.27
N THR A 37 12.99 38.67 9.01
CA THR A 37 13.36 37.89 7.81
C THR A 37 14.86 37.96 7.48
N LYS A 38 15.68 38.63 8.30
CA LYS A 38 17.13 38.79 8.12
C LYS A 38 17.54 39.50 6.83
N LEU A 39 16.63 40.23 6.19
CA LEU A 39 16.94 41.01 4.99
C LEU A 39 17.71 42.28 5.31
N ILE A 40 17.60 42.77 6.52
CA ILE A 40 18.41 43.90 7.07
C ILE A 40 18.94 43.52 8.44
N ARG A 41 20.04 44.08 8.81
CA ARG A 41 20.60 43.97 10.17
C ARG A 41 20.58 45.30 10.91
N VAL A 42 20.58 45.24 12.23
CA VAL A 42 20.58 46.41 13.08
C VAL A 42 21.93 46.49 13.81
N GLU A 43 22.59 47.62 13.72
CA GLU A 43 23.79 47.96 14.48
C GLU A 43 23.47 48.97 15.58
N GLY A 44 24.06 48.82 16.76
CA GLY A 44 23.87 49.70 17.94
C GLY A 44 23.03 49.08 19.05
N GLN A 45 23.48 49.20 20.28
CA GLN A 45 22.89 48.58 21.46
C GLN A 45 21.75 49.36 22.11
N SER A 46 21.57 50.66 21.81
CA SER A 46 20.53 51.50 22.42
C SER A 46 19.49 51.95 21.41
N THR A 47 18.24 52.16 21.87
CA THR A 47 17.09 52.53 21.04
C THR A 47 17.32 53.79 20.21
N HIS A 48 18.11 54.72 20.72
CA HIS A 48 18.42 56.00 20.07
C HIS A 48 19.62 55.94 19.10
N ARG A 49 20.37 54.85 19.07
CA ARG A 49 21.58 54.66 18.23
C ARG A 49 21.45 53.52 17.25
N LYS A 50 20.25 52.96 17.06
CA LYS A 50 19.99 51.90 16.07
C LYS A 50 20.23 52.42 14.68
N ARG A 51 21.07 51.72 13.92
CA ARG A 51 21.30 51.96 12.50
C ARG A 51 20.94 50.67 11.73
N TYR A 52 20.30 50.84 10.63
CA TYR A 52 19.88 49.75 9.74
C TYR A 52 20.91 49.62 8.64
N VAL A 53 21.36 48.43 8.39
CA VAL A 53 22.40 48.09 7.41
C VAL A 53 21.85 47.07 6.44
N VAL A 54 22.05 47.33 5.16
CA VAL A 54 21.72 46.42 4.06
C VAL A 54 23.00 46.22 3.25
N ASP A 55 23.38 44.99 3.06
CA ASP A 55 24.43 44.57 2.14
C ASP A 55 24.01 43.30 1.42
N VAL A 56 24.73 42.94 0.36
CA VAL A 56 24.43 41.79 -0.49
C VAL A 56 24.38 40.50 0.34
N ASN A 57 25.29 40.31 1.28
CA ASN A 57 25.35 39.10 2.07
C ASN A 57 24.16 39.00 3.05
N THR A 58 23.75 40.12 3.65
CA THR A 58 22.56 40.15 4.52
C THR A 58 21.30 39.84 3.74
N VAL A 59 21.11 40.44 2.53
CA VAL A 59 19.95 40.16 1.69
C VAL A 59 19.97 38.72 1.19
N MET A 60 21.13 38.22 0.78
CA MET A 60 21.26 36.82 0.35
C MET A 60 20.86 35.85 1.45
N THR A 61 21.38 36.05 2.68
CA THR A 61 21.03 35.23 3.85
C THR A 61 19.53 35.28 4.15
N GLY A 62 18.91 36.44 4.07
CA GLY A 62 17.48 36.63 4.29
C GLY A 62 16.66 35.90 3.21
N LEU A 63 17.04 36.04 1.93
CA LEU A 63 16.38 35.35 0.82
C LEU A 63 16.52 33.82 0.91
N GLU A 64 17.68 33.31 1.28
CA GLU A 64 17.88 31.87 1.51
C GLU A 64 17.00 31.34 2.65
N GLN A 65 16.88 32.13 3.74
CA GLN A 65 15.99 31.76 4.84
C GLN A 65 14.52 31.74 4.40
N LEU A 66 14.06 32.75 3.65
CA LEU A 66 12.70 32.82 3.11
C LEU A 66 12.42 31.66 2.15
N LYS A 67 13.37 31.34 1.27
CA LYS A 67 13.29 30.19 0.37
C LYS A 67 13.17 28.87 1.17
N THR A 68 14.01 28.66 2.16
CA THR A 68 13.99 27.46 3.00
C THR A 68 12.67 27.33 3.76
N ASN A 69 12.17 28.41 4.34
CA ASN A 69 10.89 28.44 5.03
C ASN A 69 9.75 28.07 4.06
N ARG A 70 9.76 28.65 2.84
CA ARG A 70 8.72 28.36 1.83
C ARG A 70 8.74 26.93 1.33
N ILE A 71 9.93 26.36 1.15
CA ILE A 71 10.09 24.94 0.83
C ILE A 71 9.49 24.07 1.95
N GLY A 72 9.83 24.35 3.20
CA GLY A 72 9.30 23.60 4.35
C GLY A 72 7.77 23.71 4.52
N GLU A 73 7.16 24.85 4.15
CA GLU A 73 5.70 24.99 4.12
C GLU A 73 5.07 24.11 3.02
N ILE A 74 5.67 24.10 1.82
CA ILE A 74 5.20 23.29 0.70
C ILE A 74 5.34 21.81 1.03
N ASP A 75 6.45 21.37 1.59
CA ASP A 75 6.68 19.98 1.98
C ASP A 75 5.65 19.52 3.02
N LYS A 76 5.29 20.37 4.00
CA LYS A 76 4.20 20.07 4.93
C LYS A 76 2.87 19.91 4.24
N GLN A 77 2.54 20.80 3.30
CA GLN A 77 1.30 20.71 2.53
C GLN A 77 1.26 19.44 1.68
N MET A 78 2.37 19.09 1.02
CA MET A 78 2.49 17.85 0.26
C MET A 78 2.29 16.61 1.14
N SER A 79 2.91 16.57 2.33
CA SER A 79 2.74 15.46 3.27
C SER A 79 1.29 15.32 3.74
N THR A 80 0.60 16.43 4.02
CA THR A 80 -0.81 16.40 4.40
C THR A 80 -1.68 15.88 3.26
N LEU A 81 -1.50 16.42 2.05
CA LEU A 81 -2.24 15.97 0.87
C LEU A 81 -1.98 14.49 0.54
N GLN A 82 -0.75 14.01 0.73
CA GLN A 82 -0.44 12.60 0.54
C GLN A 82 -1.19 11.72 1.55
N THR A 83 -1.26 12.14 2.82
CA THR A 83 -2.02 11.45 3.85
C THR A 83 -3.51 11.40 3.51
N ASP A 84 -4.09 12.53 3.11
CA ASP A 84 -5.50 12.63 2.70
C ASP A 84 -5.79 11.73 1.49
N LEU A 85 -4.88 11.70 0.52
CA LEU A 85 -4.99 10.83 -0.66
C LEU A 85 -4.95 9.36 -0.27
N ASP A 86 -4.01 8.97 0.59
CA ASP A 86 -3.89 7.60 1.09
C ASP A 86 -5.14 7.16 1.86
N ASP A 87 -5.76 8.06 2.62
CA ASP A 87 -7.00 7.78 3.34
C ASP A 87 -8.20 7.61 2.39
N ILE A 88 -8.29 8.44 1.34
CA ILE A 88 -9.32 8.29 0.30
C ILE A 88 -9.15 6.98 -0.46
N ILE A 89 -7.91 6.62 -0.84
CA ILE A 89 -7.62 5.35 -1.53
C ILE A 89 -8.02 4.14 -0.68
N LYS A 90 -7.84 4.22 0.64
CA LYS A 90 -8.20 3.14 1.58
C LYS A 90 -9.71 3.05 1.84
N LEU A 91 -10.50 4.04 1.41
CA LEU A 91 -11.93 4.09 1.65
C LEU A 91 -12.64 2.94 0.91
N ASP A 92 -13.21 2.00 1.66
CA ASP A 92 -14.05 0.94 1.07
C ASP A 92 -15.46 1.47 0.82
N CYS A 93 -15.73 1.81 -0.45
CA CYS A 93 -17.04 2.32 -0.86
C CYS A 93 -18.18 1.30 -0.58
N GLY A 94 -17.88 -0.01 -0.56
CA GLY A 94 -18.87 -1.04 -0.23
C GLY A 94 -19.28 -0.98 1.25
N ILE A 95 -18.29 -0.85 2.15
CA ILE A 95 -18.56 -0.69 3.59
C ILE A 95 -19.30 0.63 3.84
N LEU A 96 -18.87 1.72 3.20
CA LEU A 96 -19.53 3.02 3.34
C LEU A 96 -20.97 2.98 2.87
N ALA A 97 -21.24 2.39 1.70
CA ALA A 97 -22.59 2.21 1.17
C ALA A 97 -23.46 1.37 2.13
N GLN A 98 -22.92 0.29 2.68
CA GLN A 98 -23.62 -0.55 3.67
C GLN A 98 -23.97 0.23 4.94
N GLN A 99 -23.04 1.03 5.45
CA GLN A 99 -23.28 1.89 6.61
C GLN A 99 -24.37 2.92 6.35
N LEU A 100 -24.33 3.57 5.17
CA LEU A 100 -25.33 4.56 4.76
C LEU A 100 -26.73 3.92 4.62
N VAL A 101 -26.82 2.78 3.92
CA VAL A 101 -28.09 2.06 3.76
C VAL A 101 -28.63 1.61 5.13
N THR A 102 -27.76 1.10 6.01
CA THR A 102 -28.15 0.69 7.37
C THR A 102 -28.64 1.88 8.17
N ALA A 103 -27.97 3.03 8.11
CA ALA A 103 -28.38 4.25 8.81
C ALA A 103 -29.73 4.79 8.31
N LEU A 104 -29.97 4.72 7.00
CA LEU A 104 -31.19 5.23 6.37
C LEU A 104 -32.39 4.30 6.54
N THR A 105 -32.17 3.00 6.50
CA THR A 105 -33.26 1.99 6.47
C THR A 105 -33.47 1.26 7.80
N GLY A 106 -32.54 1.38 8.73
CA GLY A 106 -32.50 0.59 9.97
C GLY A 106 -32.22 -0.90 9.74
N LYS A 107 -32.00 -1.34 8.50
CA LYS A 107 -31.76 -2.74 8.13
C LYS A 107 -30.33 -2.91 7.64
N LYS A 108 -29.60 -3.84 8.27
CA LYS A 108 -28.25 -4.22 7.80
C LYS A 108 -28.38 -5.01 6.50
N GLN A 109 -27.94 -4.42 5.41
CA GLN A 109 -27.82 -5.10 4.12
C GLN A 109 -26.36 -5.42 3.87
N THR A 110 -26.05 -6.69 3.65
CA THR A 110 -24.72 -7.13 3.28
C THR A 110 -24.67 -7.28 1.75
N PRO A 111 -23.69 -6.68 1.05
CA PRO A 111 -23.54 -6.92 -0.38
C PRO A 111 -23.36 -8.42 -0.62
N THR A 112 -24.11 -8.96 -1.56
CA THR A 112 -23.99 -10.39 -1.94
C THR A 112 -23.04 -10.61 -3.10
N THR A 113 -22.68 -9.52 -3.80
CA THR A 113 -21.72 -9.56 -4.91
C THR A 113 -21.02 -8.20 -5.09
N ARG A 114 -19.79 -8.25 -5.59
CA ARG A 114 -18.99 -7.07 -5.91
C ARG A 114 -18.05 -7.35 -7.08
N ILE A 115 -18.03 -6.48 -8.08
CA ILE A 115 -17.01 -6.47 -9.11
C ILE A 115 -15.75 -5.80 -8.57
N VAL A 116 -14.59 -6.41 -8.80
CA VAL A 116 -13.29 -6.03 -8.30
C VAL A 116 -12.38 -5.70 -9.49
N ARG A 117 -11.73 -4.55 -9.45
CA ARG A 117 -10.83 -4.08 -10.51
C ARG A 117 -9.45 -3.76 -9.96
N GLY A 118 -8.45 -4.46 -10.48
CA GLY A 118 -7.07 -4.29 -10.03
C GLY A 118 -6.72 -5.04 -8.75
N VAL A 119 -5.42 -5.14 -8.50
CA VAL A 119 -4.86 -5.94 -7.41
C VAL A 119 -5.18 -5.36 -6.05
N ASP A 120 -5.15 -4.03 -5.91
CA ASP A 120 -5.36 -3.36 -4.62
C ASP A 120 -6.81 -3.51 -4.13
N GLU A 121 -7.79 -3.45 -5.07
CA GLU A 121 -9.18 -3.68 -4.72
C GLU A 121 -9.43 -5.16 -4.38
N LEU A 122 -8.82 -6.10 -5.13
CA LEU A 122 -8.87 -7.53 -4.78
C LEU A 122 -8.30 -7.77 -3.38
N ASP A 123 -7.16 -7.17 -3.08
CA ASP A 123 -6.50 -7.28 -1.79
C ASP A 123 -7.38 -6.76 -0.64
N THR A 124 -8.08 -5.66 -0.88
CA THR A 124 -9.06 -5.10 0.06
C THR A 124 -10.23 -6.06 0.29
N VAL A 125 -10.80 -6.61 -0.79
CA VAL A 125 -11.91 -7.57 -0.71
C VAL A 125 -11.49 -8.85 0.01
N LEU A 126 -10.32 -9.42 -0.32
CA LEU A 126 -9.79 -10.60 0.34
C LEU A 126 -9.56 -10.36 1.83
N LYS A 127 -9.02 -9.19 2.18
CA LYS A 127 -8.80 -8.82 3.57
C LYS A 127 -10.11 -8.79 4.36
N TYR A 128 -11.09 -8.03 3.90
CA TYR A 128 -12.30 -7.75 4.70
C TYR A 128 -13.37 -8.85 4.60
N ASN A 129 -13.39 -9.65 3.54
CA ASN A 129 -14.43 -10.64 3.35
C ASN A 129 -13.97 -12.08 3.47
N ILE A 130 -12.65 -12.32 3.56
CA ILE A 130 -12.08 -13.67 3.66
C ILE A 130 -11.12 -13.77 4.84
N THR A 131 -9.94 -13.13 4.76
CA THR A 131 -8.85 -13.41 5.72
C THR A 131 -9.10 -12.87 7.12
N SER A 132 -9.64 -11.64 7.27
CA SER A 132 -9.91 -11.05 8.59
C SER A 132 -11.17 -11.55 9.26
N VAL A 133 -12.08 -12.18 8.50
CA VAL A 133 -13.32 -12.75 9.06
C VAL A 133 -13.22 -14.23 9.34
N ALA A 134 -12.19 -14.90 8.80
CA ALA A 134 -11.94 -16.31 9.01
C ALA A 134 -11.63 -16.62 10.49
N LYS A 135 -12.23 -17.68 11.01
CA LYS A 135 -12.17 -18.11 12.41
C LYS A 135 -11.59 -19.51 12.50
N LYS A 136 -11.36 -19.94 13.75
CA LYS A 136 -10.96 -21.32 14.02
C LYS A 136 -11.96 -22.31 13.45
N GLY A 137 -11.47 -23.22 12.63
CA GLY A 137 -12.28 -24.24 11.95
C GLY A 137 -12.75 -23.87 10.54
N ASP A 138 -12.59 -22.61 10.12
CA ASP A 138 -12.85 -22.21 8.75
C ASP A 138 -11.75 -22.70 7.81
N VAL A 139 -12.11 -22.89 6.54
CA VAL A 139 -11.19 -23.32 5.47
C VAL A 139 -11.13 -22.24 4.40
N ILE A 140 -9.93 -21.70 4.18
CA ILE A 140 -9.63 -20.80 3.07
C ILE A 140 -8.97 -21.62 1.97
N ARG A 141 -9.51 -21.57 0.74
CA ARG A 141 -8.98 -22.21 -0.45
C ARG A 141 -8.50 -21.14 -1.42
N ALA A 142 -7.27 -21.22 -1.87
CA ALA A 142 -6.68 -20.21 -2.73
C ALA A 142 -5.95 -20.84 -3.92
N THR A 143 -6.29 -20.38 -5.11
CA THR A 143 -5.72 -20.77 -6.41
C THR A 143 -5.61 -19.52 -7.27
N VAL A 144 -4.82 -18.53 -6.84
CA VAL A 144 -4.65 -17.28 -7.58
C VAL A 144 -3.19 -16.88 -7.65
N LEU A 145 -2.76 -16.48 -8.84
CA LEU A 145 -1.39 -16.03 -9.08
C LEU A 145 -1.04 -14.79 -8.23
N TRP A 146 -1.96 -13.84 -8.12
CA TRP A 146 -1.74 -12.54 -7.52
C TRP A 146 -1.47 -12.54 -6.01
N ILE A 147 -1.73 -13.63 -5.31
CA ILE A 147 -1.35 -13.78 -3.89
C ILE A 147 -0.06 -14.57 -3.71
N THR A 148 0.54 -15.08 -4.78
CA THR A 148 1.83 -15.78 -4.65
C THR A 148 2.92 -14.81 -4.23
N PRO A 149 3.81 -15.23 -3.32
CA PRO A 149 4.94 -14.41 -2.91
C PRO A 149 5.98 -14.19 -4.03
N LEU A 150 5.83 -14.89 -5.17
CA LEU A 150 6.68 -14.74 -6.33
C LEU A 150 6.44 -13.42 -7.10
N LEU A 151 5.33 -12.74 -6.83
CA LEU A 151 5.00 -11.46 -7.45
C LEU A 151 5.30 -10.29 -6.53
N LYS A 152 5.55 -9.12 -7.11
CA LYS A 152 5.76 -7.88 -6.36
C LYS A 152 4.56 -7.60 -5.44
N GLY A 153 4.83 -7.39 -4.14
CA GLY A 153 3.80 -7.22 -3.11
C GLY A 153 3.03 -8.50 -2.74
N GLY A 154 3.37 -9.65 -3.32
CA GLY A 154 2.76 -10.94 -2.99
C GLY A 154 3.08 -11.38 -1.56
N GLU A 155 4.25 -11.00 -1.03
CA GLU A 155 4.62 -11.27 0.36
C GLU A 155 3.62 -10.68 1.35
N ASP A 156 3.28 -9.39 1.18
CA ASP A 156 2.32 -8.70 2.05
C ASP A 156 0.91 -9.31 1.95
N ARG A 157 0.53 -9.75 0.75
CA ARG A 157 -0.75 -10.44 0.54
C ARG A 157 -0.76 -11.80 1.21
N MET A 158 0.33 -12.57 1.07
CA MET A 158 0.48 -13.89 1.70
C MET A 158 0.43 -13.79 3.22
N MET A 159 0.99 -12.72 3.82
CA MET A 159 0.93 -12.52 5.28
C MET A 159 -0.49 -12.50 5.82
N LYS A 160 -1.49 -12.01 5.08
CA LYS A 160 -2.89 -12.02 5.52
C LYS A 160 -3.46 -13.43 5.65
N PHE A 161 -3.05 -14.34 4.78
CA PHE A 161 -3.43 -15.76 4.86
C PHE A 161 -2.72 -16.46 6.03
N ILE A 162 -1.46 -16.10 6.26
CA ILE A 162 -0.70 -16.57 7.41
C ILE A 162 -1.35 -16.13 8.73
N ASP A 163 -1.80 -14.89 8.80
CA ASP A 163 -2.48 -14.37 9.98
C ASP A 163 -3.85 -15.04 10.21
N ALA A 164 -4.58 -15.36 9.13
CA ALA A 164 -5.79 -16.17 9.23
C ALA A 164 -5.48 -17.58 9.79
N ALA A 165 -4.37 -18.20 9.36
CA ALA A 165 -3.94 -19.50 9.90
C ALA A 165 -3.52 -19.41 11.37
N LYS A 166 -2.86 -18.33 11.80
CA LYS A 166 -2.55 -18.08 13.22
C LYS A 166 -3.83 -17.91 14.05
N ASN A 167 -4.89 -17.39 13.48
CA ASN A 167 -6.21 -17.27 14.12
C ASN A 167 -7.00 -18.60 14.10
N GLY A 168 -6.41 -19.67 13.58
CA GLY A 168 -6.93 -21.04 13.64
C GLY A 168 -7.74 -21.47 12.41
N ALA A 169 -7.77 -20.68 11.35
CA ALA A 169 -8.31 -21.11 10.07
C ALA A 169 -7.35 -22.12 9.40
N GLU A 170 -7.89 -22.99 8.56
CA GLU A 170 -7.11 -23.85 7.67
C GLU A 170 -6.93 -23.15 6.34
N VAL A 171 -5.69 -22.92 5.90
CA VAL A 171 -5.38 -22.30 4.62
C VAL A 171 -4.78 -23.33 3.68
N ARG A 172 -5.47 -23.58 2.58
CA ARG A 172 -5.08 -24.48 1.48
C ARG A 172 -4.68 -23.64 0.27
N TYR A 173 -3.41 -23.60 -0.04
CA TYR A 173 -2.91 -22.89 -1.21
C TYR A 173 -2.48 -23.86 -2.29
N LEU A 174 -3.20 -23.85 -3.42
CA LEU A 174 -2.96 -24.73 -4.54
C LEU A 174 -2.19 -23.98 -5.63
N VAL A 175 -0.99 -24.46 -5.92
CA VAL A 175 -0.18 -24.02 -7.06
C VAL A 175 -0.43 -24.95 -8.24
N THR A 176 -0.71 -24.40 -9.41
CA THR A 176 -1.02 -25.14 -10.63
C THR A 176 0.03 -24.86 -11.69
N ILE A 177 0.08 -25.70 -12.74
CA ILE A 177 1.11 -25.61 -13.77
C ILE A 177 1.11 -24.28 -14.51
N ASP A 178 -0.05 -23.69 -14.72
CA ASP A 178 -0.22 -22.38 -15.34
C ASP A 178 0.34 -21.25 -14.45
N ILE A 179 0.28 -21.39 -13.11
CA ILE A 179 0.92 -20.48 -12.16
C ILE A 179 2.45 -20.65 -12.20
N LEU A 180 2.96 -21.88 -12.27
CA LEU A 180 4.38 -22.16 -12.36
C LEU A 180 5.00 -21.69 -13.68
N GLY A 181 4.23 -21.73 -14.77
CA GLY A 181 4.65 -21.30 -16.11
C GLY A 181 4.58 -19.78 -16.34
N ALA A 182 3.93 -19.02 -15.47
CA ALA A 182 3.75 -17.58 -15.63
C ALA A 182 5.03 -16.76 -15.31
N GLN A 183 6.15 -17.15 -15.89
CA GLN A 183 7.48 -16.51 -15.66
C GLN A 183 7.50 -15.02 -16.02
N GLU A 184 6.67 -14.56 -16.94
CA GLU A 184 6.61 -13.15 -17.35
C GLU A 184 6.06 -12.24 -16.23
N MET A 185 5.33 -12.82 -15.27
CA MET A 185 4.73 -12.12 -14.14
C MET A 185 5.56 -12.24 -12.85
N VAL A 186 6.58 -13.09 -12.85
CA VAL A 186 7.48 -13.24 -11.70
C VAL A 186 8.41 -12.01 -11.65
N ASP A 187 8.51 -11.40 -10.48
CA ASP A 187 9.45 -10.31 -10.23
C ASP A 187 10.88 -10.80 -10.54
N ARG A 188 11.51 -10.24 -11.58
CA ARG A 188 12.87 -10.62 -12.01
C ARG A 188 13.93 -10.35 -10.94
N ASP A 189 13.60 -9.50 -9.96
CA ASP A 189 14.50 -9.17 -8.83
C ASP A 189 14.39 -10.18 -7.67
N MET A 190 13.55 -11.21 -7.80
CA MET A 190 13.45 -12.23 -6.77
C MET A 190 14.68 -13.14 -6.84
N ASP A 191 15.60 -12.91 -5.92
CA ASP A 191 16.78 -13.74 -5.78
C ASP A 191 16.47 -15.09 -5.08
N SER A 192 17.39 -16.03 -5.23
CA SER A 192 17.29 -17.36 -4.59
C SER A 192 17.21 -17.28 -3.06
N LYS A 193 17.71 -16.20 -2.45
CA LYS A 193 17.70 -15.97 -1.01
C LYS A 193 16.30 -15.61 -0.51
N LYS A 194 15.59 -14.75 -1.24
CA LYS A 194 14.19 -14.40 -0.97
C LYS A 194 13.29 -15.63 -1.07
N MET A 195 13.43 -16.40 -2.14
CA MET A 195 12.71 -17.64 -2.38
C MET A 195 12.93 -18.65 -1.24
N LYS A 196 14.20 -18.84 -0.86
CA LYS A 196 14.58 -19.71 0.26
C LYS A 196 13.94 -19.27 1.58
N GLY A 197 13.88 -17.96 1.84
CA GLY A 197 13.22 -17.40 3.02
C GLY A 197 11.72 -17.71 3.07
N ILE A 198 11.02 -17.64 1.93
CA ILE A 198 9.60 -17.96 1.82
C ILE A 198 9.34 -19.44 2.13
N VAL A 199 10.08 -20.34 1.49
CA VAL A 199 9.92 -21.79 1.72
C VAL A 199 10.25 -22.18 3.17
N GLN A 200 11.33 -21.62 3.74
CA GLN A 200 11.66 -21.82 5.14
C GLN A 200 10.56 -21.27 6.07
N GLY A 201 9.94 -20.14 5.71
CA GLY A 201 8.80 -19.58 6.43
C GLY A 201 7.61 -20.54 6.45
N ILE A 202 7.25 -21.11 5.31
CA ILE A 202 6.15 -22.09 5.20
C ILE A 202 6.46 -23.35 6.02
N TYR A 203 7.70 -23.84 5.96
CA TYR A 203 8.15 -24.99 6.74
C TYR A 203 8.02 -24.74 8.25
N LYS A 204 8.51 -23.58 8.73
CA LYS A 204 8.39 -23.19 10.15
C LYS A 204 6.94 -23.07 10.62
N MET A 205 6.05 -22.59 9.77
CA MET A 205 4.62 -22.52 10.10
C MET A 205 4.02 -23.92 10.29
N ARG A 206 4.38 -24.86 9.43
CA ARG A 206 3.95 -26.26 9.55
C ARG A 206 4.48 -26.89 10.83
N GLU A 207 5.77 -26.68 11.14
CA GLU A 207 6.37 -27.17 12.42
C GLU A 207 5.70 -26.55 13.66
N ALA A 208 5.28 -25.30 13.57
CA ALA A 208 4.52 -24.61 14.61
C ALA A 208 3.05 -25.07 14.72
N GLY A 209 2.64 -26.07 13.92
CA GLY A 209 1.28 -26.61 13.93
C GLY A 209 0.22 -25.71 13.31
N LEU A 210 0.62 -24.68 12.57
CA LEU A 210 -0.33 -23.86 11.82
C LEU A 210 -0.89 -24.66 10.64
N LYS A 211 -2.19 -24.57 10.45
CA LYS A 211 -2.90 -25.22 9.33
C LYS A 211 -2.76 -24.40 8.05
N PHE A 212 -1.52 -24.25 7.59
CA PHE A 212 -1.17 -23.60 6.32
C PHE A 212 -0.42 -24.62 5.48
N ASP A 213 -1.05 -25.08 4.39
CA ASP A 213 -0.44 -26.07 3.50
C ASP A 213 -0.41 -25.55 2.05
N VAL A 214 0.65 -25.89 1.34
CA VAL A 214 0.87 -25.56 -0.06
C VAL A 214 1.04 -26.85 -0.82
N ARG A 215 0.18 -27.09 -1.83
CA ARG A 215 0.27 -28.23 -2.72
C ARG A 215 0.43 -27.81 -4.16
N VAL A 216 1.04 -28.68 -4.93
CA VAL A 216 1.23 -28.47 -6.37
C VAL A 216 0.41 -29.53 -7.12
N PHE A 217 -0.48 -29.03 -7.98
CA PHE A 217 -1.29 -29.84 -8.87
C PHE A 217 -0.67 -29.85 -10.27
N PRO A 218 -0.42 -31.01 -10.88
CA PRO A 218 0.27 -31.12 -12.18
C PRO A 218 -0.61 -30.73 -13.37
N GLY A 219 -1.82 -30.26 -13.16
CA GLY A 219 -2.75 -29.79 -14.18
C GLY A 219 -3.03 -28.30 -14.10
N MET A 220 -3.91 -27.84 -14.97
CA MET A 220 -4.41 -26.46 -14.95
C MET A 220 -5.55 -26.32 -13.96
N ARG A 221 -5.67 -25.15 -13.33
CA ARG A 221 -6.81 -24.82 -12.46
C ARG A 221 -8.08 -24.65 -13.29
N THR A 222 -9.21 -25.06 -12.73
CA THR A 222 -10.53 -24.78 -13.31
C THR A 222 -10.96 -23.34 -13.00
N TYR A 223 -10.71 -22.91 -11.75
CA TYR A 223 -11.04 -21.57 -11.27
C TYR A 223 -9.81 -20.90 -10.66
N SER A 224 -9.60 -19.65 -11.00
CA SER A 224 -8.70 -18.74 -10.25
C SER A 224 -9.51 -18.14 -9.11
N GLN A 225 -9.38 -18.70 -7.89
CA GLN A 225 -10.30 -18.42 -6.80
C GLN A 225 -9.62 -18.22 -5.45
N VAL A 226 -10.31 -17.46 -4.58
CA VAL A 226 -10.10 -17.50 -3.13
C VAL A 226 -11.47 -17.65 -2.47
N SER A 227 -11.68 -18.75 -1.75
CA SER A 227 -12.98 -19.06 -1.13
C SER A 227 -12.82 -19.16 0.40
N LEU A 228 -13.85 -18.74 1.13
CA LEU A 228 -13.99 -19.00 2.56
C LEU A 228 -15.12 -19.99 2.77
N ASN A 229 -14.79 -21.19 3.21
CA ASN A 229 -15.71 -22.31 3.31
C ASN A 229 -16.44 -22.53 1.98
N ASN A 230 -17.78 -22.71 2.05
CA ASN A 230 -18.70 -22.63 0.94
C ASN A 230 -19.65 -21.43 1.06
N GLN A 231 -19.19 -20.36 1.74
CA GLN A 231 -20.00 -19.17 2.07
C GLN A 231 -19.76 -18.03 1.10
N SER A 232 -18.53 -17.84 0.70
CA SER A 232 -18.15 -16.76 -0.22
C SER A 232 -16.92 -17.14 -1.03
N THR A 233 -16.81 -16.54 -2.22
CA THR A 233 -15.63 -16.71 -3.08
C THR A 233 -15.33 -15.44 -3.86
N ALA A 234 -14.05 -15.21 -4.12
CA ALA A 234 -13.57 -14.27 -5.13
C ALA A 234 -13.07 -15.09 -6.32
N LEU A 235 -13.68 -14.90 -7.49
CA LEU A 235 -13.23 -15.49 -8.76
C LEU A 235 -12.54 -14.44 -9.61
N VAL A 236 -11.33 -14.73 -10.04
CA VAL A 236 -10.59 -13.90 -10.99
C VAL A 236 -11.07 -14.26 -12.41
N ILE A 237 -11.58 -13.27 -13.12
CA ILE A 237 -12.11 -13.40 -14.48
C ILE A 237 -10.99 -13.18 -15.50
N THR A 238 -10.19 -12.12 -15.30
CA THR A 238 -9.02 -11.79 -16.10
C THR A 238 -7.86 -11.43 -15.19
N GLU A 239 -6.65 -11.78 -15.59
CA GLU A 239 -5.44 -11.49 -14.80
C GLU A 239 -4.70 -10.24 -15.29
N ASN A 240 -4.86 -9.86 -16.55
CA ASN A 240 -4.25 -8.66 -17.10
C ASN A 240 -5.18 -7.98 -18.14
N PRO A 241 -5.83 -6.84 -17.83
CA PRO A 241 -5.91 -6.25 -16.48
C PRO A 241 -6.67 -7.13 -15.50
N LEU A 242 -6.33 -7.06 -14.20
CA LEU A 242 -7.00 -7.85 -13.19
C LEU A 242 -8.44 -7.41 -13.05
N THR A 243 -9.35 -8.37 -13.27
CA THR A 243 -10.78 -8.23 -12.99
C THR A 243 -11.24 -9.48 -12.25
N ALA A 244 -11.94 -9.28 -11.15
CA ALA A 244 -12.50 -10.37 -10.37
C ALA A 244 -13.93 -10.04 -9.95
N THR A 245 -14.66 -11.04 -9.49
CA THR A 245 -15.92 -10.86 -8.80
C THR A 245 -15.85 -11.57 -7.45
N TRP A 246 -16.28 -10.89 -6.42
CA TRP A 246 -16.54 -11.49 -5.11
C TRP A 246 -18.04 -11.65 -4.94
N PHE A 247 -18.48 -12.77 -4.39
CA PHE A 247 -19.88 -13.01 -4.10
C PHE A 247 -20.08 -14.02 -2.97
N THR A 248 -21.24 -13.95 -2.35
CA THR A 248 -21.67 -14.86 -1.29
C THR A 248 -22.55 -15.98 -1.82
N ARG A 249 -22.76 -17.02 -1.02
CA ARG A 249 -23.66 -18.12 -1.33
C ARG A 249 -25.09 -17.68 -1.61
N GLU A 250 -25.54 -16.60 -1.00
CA GLU A 250 -26.89 -16.04 -1.25
C GLU A 250 -27.07 -15.54 -2.69
N PHE A 251 -25.96 -15.11 -3.32
CA PHE A 251 -26.00 -14.64 -4.71
C PHE A 251 -26.00 -15.80 -5.70
N ASN A 252 -25.10 -16.78 -5.55
CA ASN A 252 -25.00 -17.93 -6.46
C ASN A 252 -24.40 -19.14 -5.73
N PRO A 253 -25.26 -19.99 -5.11
CA PRO A 253 -24.80 -21.18 -4.39
C PRO A 253 -24.12 -22.20 -5.29
N ASP A 254 -24.65 -22.43 -6.49
CA ASP A 254 -24.14 -23.46 -7.39
C ASP A 254 -22.72 -23.15 -7.88
N LEU A 255 -22.44 -21.88 -8.17
CA LEU A 255 -21.10 -21.48 -8.60
C LEU A 255 -20.08 -21.62 -7.47
N ILE A 256 -20.46 -21.31 -6.22
CA ILE A 256 -19.59 -21.53 -5.06
C ILE A 256 -19.33 -23.01 -4.85
N ASP A 257 -20.37 -23.83 -4.86
CA ASP A 257 -20.23 -25.27 -4.65
C ASP A 257 -19.36 -25.91 -5.75
N ASN A 258 -19.55 -25.52 -7.01
CA ASN A 258 -18.72 -25.98 -8.12
C ASN A 258 -17.25 -25.57 -7.97
N ALA A 259 -17.00 -24.32 -7.56
CA ALA A 259 -15.65 -23.82 -7.35
C ALA A 259 -14.94 -24.55 -6.19
N VAL A 260 -15.66 -24.78 -5.08
CA VAL A 260 -15.13 -25.50 -3.91
C VAL A 260 -14.87 -26.98 -4.24
N VAL A 261 -15.82 -27.66 -4.87
CA VAL A 261 -15.66 -29.08 -5.27
C VAL A 261 -14.51 -29.24 -6.26
N SER A 262 -14.40 -28.35 -7.24
CA SER A 262 -13.28 -28.38 -8.19
C SER A 262 -11.93 -28.18 -7.48
N PHE A 263 -11.85 -27.24 -6.54
CA PHE A 263 -10.64 -27.04 -5.75
C PHE A 263 -10.29 -28.28 -4.94
N ASP A 264 -11.24 -28.82 -4.17
CA ASP A 264 -10.99 -29.97 -3.28
C ASP A 264 -10.56 -31.20 -4.08
N ASN A 265 -11.13 -31.46 -5.27
CA ASN A 265 -10.69 -32.55 -6.16
C ASN A 265 -9.23 -32.36 -6.62
N HIS A 266 -8.85 -31.16 -6.99
CA HIS A 266 -7.47 -30.86 -7.36
C HIS A 266 -6.53 -30.98 -6.14
N TRP A 267 -7.00 -30.52 -4.96
CA TRP A 267 -6.24 -30.59 -3.72
C TRP A 267 -5.90 -32.02 -3.29
N GLU A 268 -6.84 -32.94 -3.42
CA GLU A 268 -6.65 -34.36 -3.11
C GLU A 268 -5.64 -35.01 -4.06
N SER A 269 -5.62 -34.59 -5.31
CA SER A 269 -4.70 -35.11 -6.34
C SER A 269 -3.34 -34.40 -6.33
N ALA A 270 -3.20 -33.32 -5.58
CA ALA A 270 -2.00 -32.50 -5.53
C ALA A 270 -0.99 -33.05 -4.50
N LYS A 271 0.31 -32.92 -4.80
CA LYS A 271 1.38 -33.27 -3.88
C LYS A 271 1.77 -32.05 -3.03
N SER A 272 2.13 -32.31 -1.77
CA SER A 272 2.71 -31.27 -0.90
C SER A 272 3.98 -30.67 -1.56
N LEU A 273 4.15 -29.37 -1.44
CA LEU A 273 5.32 -28.67 -1.95
C LEU A 273 6.64 -29.29 -1.48
N PHE A 274 6.65 -29.87 -0.27
CA PHE A 274 7.82 -30.47 0.36
C PHE A 274 8.05 -31.96 -0.02
N GLU A 275 7.12 -32.55 -0.76
CA GLU A 275 7.17 -33.95 -1.21
C GLU A 275 7.43 -34.07 -2.71
N LEU A 276 7.67 -32.92 -3.39
CA LEU A 276 7.94 -32.89 -4.82
C LEU A 276 9.35 -33.44 -5.12
N THR A 277 9.40 -34.33 -6.10
CA THR A 277 10.65 -34.90 -6.60
C THR A 277 11.13 -34.19 -7.87
N LYS A 278 12.32 -34.51 -8.33
CA LYS A 278 12.88 -34.00 -9.60
C LYS A 278 12.02 -34.44 -10.79
N GLU A 279 11.51 -35.68 -10.74
CA GLU A 279 10.64 -36.24 -11.74
C GLU A 279 9.29 -35.50 -11.79
N ASP A 280 8.75 -35.12 -10.63
CA ASP A 280 7.51 -34.31 -10.57
C ASP A 280 7.70 -32.95 -11.26
N PHE A 281 8.79 -32.24 -10.98
CA PHE A 281 9.09 -30.98 -11.64
C PHE A 281 9.34 -31.14 -13.14
N ALA A 282 10.01 -32.21 -13.54
CA ALA A 282 10.25 -32.50 -14.96
C ALA A 282 8.93 -32.80 -15.69
N ALA A 283 8.05 -33.60 -15.08
CA ALA A 283 6.72 -33.92 -15.62
C ALA A 283 5.82 -32.67 -15.79
N MET A 284 5.99 -31.67 -14.93
CA MET A 284 5.28 -30.38 -14.98
C MET A 284 5.92 -29.37 -15.96
N GLY A 285 7.03 -29.73 -16.61
CA GLY A 285 7.78 -28.79 -17.47
C GLY A 285 8.54 -27.70 -16.69
N ALA A 286 8.65 -27.84 -15.37
CA ALA A 286 9.25 -26.84 -14.46
C ALA A 286 10.61 -27.28 -13.91
N GLY A 287 11.21 -28.35 -14.41
CA GLY A 287 12.44 -28.97 -13.88
C GLY A 287 13.70 -28.09 -13.88
N GLY A 288 13.74 -27.05 -14.70
CA GLY A 288 14.84 -26.07 -14.71
C GLY A 288 14.55 -24.76 -13.98
N GLY A 289 13.36 -24.62 -13.42
CA GLY A 289 12.90 -23.38 -12.79
C GLY A 289 13.57 -23.10 -11.44
N PRO A 290 13.55 -21.83 -10.97
CA PRO A 290 14.18 -21.44 -9.72
C PRO A 290 13.61 -22.16 -8.51
N LEU A 291 12.29 -22.45 -8.52
CA LEU A 291 11.63 -23.16 -7.43
C LEU A 291 12.11 -24.63 -7.34
N ALA A 292 12.24 -25.31 -8.49
CA ALA A 292 12.74 -26.68 -8.52
C ALA A 292 14.19 -26.78 -8.00
N LYS A 293 15.07 -25.92 -8.48
CA LYS A 293 16.47 -25.86 -8.03
C LYS A 293 16.57 -25.66 -6.52
N MET A 294 15.76 -24.75 -5.98
CA MET A 294 15.78 -24.42 -4.57
C MET A 294 15.25 -25.57 -3.69
N LEU A 295 14.14 -26.21 -4.08
CA LEU A 295 13.52 -27.29 -3.30
C LEU A 295 14.35 -28.59 -3.38
N LEU A 296 15.03 -28.81 -4.49
CA LEU A 296 15.88 -29.97 -4.71
C LEU A 296 17.32 -29.78 -4.21
N GLY A 297 17.67 -28.55 -3.78
CA GLY A 297 19.02 -28.28 -3.25
C GLY A 297 20.11 -28.15 -4.33
N GLU A 298 19.71 -27.80 -5.56
CA GLU A 298 20.62 -27.59 -6.71
C GLU A 298 21.12 -26.14 -6.85
#